data_8e2649150d6fc04b02ef106e107c730b
#
_entry.id   8e2649150d6fc04b02ef106e107c730b
#
_cell.length_a   1.000
_cell.length_b   1.000
_cell.length_c   1.000
_cell.angle_alpha   90.00
_cell.angle_beta   90.00
_cell.angle_gamma   90.00
#
_symmetry.space_group_name_H-M   'P 1'
#
loop_
_entity.id
_entity.type
_entity.pdbx_description
1 polymer ?
#
loop_
_entity_poly.entity_id
_entity_poly.type
_entity_poly.pdbx_seq_one_letter_code
_entity_poly.pdbx_strand_id
1 'polypeptide(L)'
;MLPAVIFFIINGPVYDLLGIQAGNPREALSIPIQQIANVVYWDGDSLTEEERAEIDRYLPVDELREAYNFRLSDPVKKLFHEDEYNKDKTGFFRIWLRLFRRFPAKFINAALTLNVPYWYPLTEIPDPYSKRQYIEINNKSSITNKYYSFENASKLPELKEFLTGIADFSYFNTSPIISLLLQLAVPLWLILLTLYTMLRRGETRRALPVWLMLLFLLTYLAGPVSNFRYIFPLFCLYPVLFCLITQPDSNEEAKPRI
;
A
#
# COMPACT_ATOMS: atom_id res chain seq x y z
N MET A 1 -1.82 24.46 8.34
CA MET A 1 -0.93 25.17 7.38
C MET A 1 0.57 24.99 7.69
N LEU A 2 1.04 25.18 8.93
CA LEU A 2 2.47 25.05 9.28
C LEU A 2 3.13 23.72 8.83
N PRO A 3 2.56 22.50 9.05
CA PRO A 3 3.17 21.26 8.60
C PRO A 3 3.36 21.18 7.06
N ALA A 4 2.41 21.69 6.29
CA ALA A 4 2.51 21.71 4.84
C ALA A 4 3.65 22.65 4.37
N VAL A 5 3.77 23.83 4.99
CA VAL A 5 4.86 24.78 4.69
C VAL A 5 6.22 24.13 5.00
N ILE A 6 6.36 23.51 6.18
CA ILE A 6 7.59 22.79 6.54
C ILE A 6 7.90 21.68 5.54
N PHE A 7 6.91 20.90 5.14
CA PHE A 7 7.06 19.84 4.16
C PHE A 7 7.58 20.38 2.81
N PHE A 8 7.01 21.48 2.30
CA PHE A 8 7.46 22.09 1.04
C PHE A 8 8.85 22.72 1.16
N ILE A 9 9.20 23.33 2.30
CA ILE A 9 10.54 23.88 2.53
C ILE A 9 11.59 22.76 2.55
N ILE A 10 11.30 21.65 3.24
CA ILE A 10 12.24 20.53 3.34
C ILE A 10 12.42 19.84 1.99
N ASN A 11 11.31 19.49 1.31
CA ASN A 11 11.35 18.74 0.05
C ASN A 11 11.68 19.58 -1.19
N GLY A 12 11.79 20.89 -1.05
CA GLY A 12 12.27 21.80 -2.08
C GLY A 12 13.62 22.41 -1.70
N PRO A 13 13.65 23.67 -1.18
CA PRO A 13 14.90 24.40 -0.98
C PRO A 13 15.96 23.67 -0.15
N VAL A 14 15.56 22.92 0.88
CA VAL A 14 16.52 22.19 1.73
C VAL A 14 17.14 21.01 0.98
N TYR A 15 16.34 20.24 0.23
CA TYR A 15 16.85 19.12 -0.56
C TYR A 15 17.76 19.62 -1.68
N ASP A 16 17.40 20.71 -2.37
CA ASP A 16 18.22 21.33 -3.41
C ASP A 16 19.57 21.80 -2.85
N LEU A 17 19.56 22.46 -1.66
CA LEU A 17 20.78 22.92 -1.00
C LEU A 17 21.69 21.76 -0.58
N LEU A 18 21.12 20.64 -0.18
CA LEU A 18 21.87 19.44 0.26
C LEU A 18 22.23 18.51 -0.92
N GLY A 19 21.86 18.84 -2.16
CA GLY A 19 22.09 17.99 -3.32
C GLY A 19 21.35 16.65 -3.26
N ILE A 20 20.25 16.58 -2.53
CA ILE A 20 19.44 15.37 -2.41
C ILE A 20 18.63 15.20 -3.69
N GLN A 21 18.86 14.11 -4.40
CA GLN A 21 18.10 13.80 -5.61
C GLN A 21 16.66 13.43 -5.26
N ALA A 22 15.71 13.95 -6.04
CA ALA A 22 14.31 13.58 -5.93
C ALA A 22 14.14 12.07 -6.16
N GLY A 23 13.21 11.48 -5.42
CA GLY A 23 12.84 10.07 -5.62
C GLY A 23 12.30 9.82 -7.03
N ASN A 24 12.42 8.58 -7.48
CA ASN A 24 11.96 8.18 -8.80
C ASN A 24 10.45 8.42 -8.97
N PRO A 25 10.00 9.19 -9.98
CA PRO A 25 8.59 9.52 -10.19
C PRO A 25 7.70 8.28 -10.40
N ARG A 26 8.23 7.19 -10.93
CA ARG A 26 7.47 5.93 -11.15
C ARG A 26 6.88 5.35 -9.87
N GLU A 27 7.48 5.63 -8.70
CA GLU A 27 6.95 5.15 -7.43
C GLU A 27 5.61 5.83 -7.07
N ALA A 28 5.52 7.14 -7.31
CA ALA A 28 4.28 7.91 -7.14
C ALA A 28 3.22 7.60 -8.22
N LEU A 29 3.65 7.07 -9.37
CA LEU A 29 2.79 6.74 -10.52
C LEU A 29 2.34 5.28 -10.55
N SER A 30 2.54 4.51 -9.49
CA SER A 30 2.21 3.08 -9.45
C SER A 30 0.78 2.79 -9.88
N ILE A 31 -0.21 3.53 -9.38
CA ILE A 31 -1.62 3.37 -9.76
C ILE A 31 -1.89 3.82 -11.20
N PRO A 32 -1.51 5.03 -11.66
CA PRO A 32 -1.68 5.42 -13.05
C PRO A 32 -1.06 4.44 -14.06
N ILE A 33 0.16 3.98 -13.81
CA ILE A 33 0.84 2.99 -14.67
C ILE A 33 0.07 1.67 -14.70
N GLN A 34 -0.35 1.17 -13.55
CA GLN A 34 -1.13 -0.07 -13.44
C GLN A 34 -2.48 0.03 -14.15
N GLN A 35 -3.12 1.20 -14.11
CA GLN A 35 -4.39 1.45 -14.79
C GLN A 35 -4.24 1.43 -16.32
N ILE A 36 -3.20 2.06 -16.86
CA ILE A 36 -2.88 1.99 -18.29
C ILE A 36 -2.57 0.54 -18.68
N ALA A 37 -1.74 -0.16 -17.90
CA ALA A 37 -1.38 -1.55 -18.16
C ALA A 37 -2.61 -2.48 -18.16
N ASN A 38 -3.59 -2.26 -17.27
CA ASN A 38 -4.83 -3.02 -17.25
C ASN A 38 -5.64 -2.83 -18.54
N VAL A 39 -5.73 -1.60 -19.06
CA VAL A 39 -6.41 -1.33 -20.33
C VAL A 39 -5.68 -2.02 -21.47
N VAL A 40 -4.36 -1.90 -21.54
CA VAL A 40 -3.55 -2.56 -22.60
C VAL A 40 -3.70 -4.08 -22.56
N TYR A 41 -3.73 -4.66 -21.37
CA TYR A 41 -3.87 -6.11 -21.19
C TYR A 41 -5.23 -6.63 -21.69
N TRP A 42 -6.34 -5.99 -21.30
CA TRP A 42 -7.68 -6.49 -21.56
C TRP A 42 -8.31 -5.95 -22.85
N ASP A 43 -8.02 -4.70 -23.21
CA ASP A 43 -8.67 -4.00 -24.31
C ASP A 43 -7.65 -3.40 -25.30
N GLY A 44 -6.40 -3.89 -25.30
CA GLY A 44 -5.33 -3.39 -26.17
C GLY A 44 -5.67 -3.39 -27.65
N ASP A 45 -6.47 -4.39 -28.09
CA ASP A 45 -6.92 -4.51 -29.49
C ASP A 45 -8.01 -3.47 -29.86
N SER A 46 -8.61 -2.82 -28.86
CA SER A 46 -9.59 -1.74 -29.04
C SER A 46 -8.96 -0.34 -29.09
N LEU A 47 -7.66 -0.22 -28.75
CA LEU A 47 -6.95 1.05 -28.77
C LEU A 47 -6.79 1.52 -30.21
N THR A 48 -6.93 2.85 -30.42
CA THR A 48 -6.58 3.43 -31.72
C THR A 48 -5.07 3.46 -31.89
N GLU A 49 -4.60 3.54 -33.13
CA GLU A 49 -3.17 3.67 -33.42
C GLU A 49 -2.54 4.92 -32.76
N GLU A 50 -3.31 6.00 -32.65
CA GLU A 50 -2.88 7.21 -31.95
C GLU A 50 -2.72 6.96 -30.45
N GLU A 51 -3.71 6.31 -29.81
CA GLU A 51 -3.63 5.97 -28.38
C GLU A 51 -2.47 5.01 -28.09
N ARG A 52 -2.28 4.01 -28.95
CA ARG A 52 -1.16 3.07 -28.86
C ARG A 52 0.19 3.79 -28.93
N ALA A 53 0.37 4.68 -29.92
CA ALA A 53 1.60 5.45 -30.07
C ALA A 53 1.85 6.42 -28.89
N GLU A 54 0.79 7.06 -28.36
CA GLU A 54 0.91 7.91 -27.18
C GLU A 54 1.28 7.11 -25.92
N ILE A 55 0.73 5.90 -25.72
CA ILE A 55 1.08 5.02 -24.60
C ILE A 55 2.52 4.55 -24.77
N ASP A 56 2.90 4.09 -25.95
CA ASP A 56 4.21 3.50 -26.24
C ASP A 56 5.36 4.47 -25.97
N ARG A 57 5.12 5.76 -26.07
CA ARG A 57 6.06 6.80 -25.67
C ARG A 57 6.50 6.69 -24.21
N TYR A 58 5.59 6.33 -23.30
CA TYR A 58 5.84 6.24 -21.85
C TYR A 58 5.98 4.81 -21.34
N LEU A 59 5.32 3.87 -22.00
CA LEU A 59 5.20 2.48 -21.61
C LEU A 59 5.13 1.61 -22.88
N PRO A 60 6.12 0.76 -23.17
CA PRO A 60 6.13 -0.06 -24.37
C PRO A 60 4.95 -1.05 -24.36
N VAL A 61 4.00 -0.85 -25.28
CA VAL A 61 2.67 -1.48 -25.25
C VAL A 61 2.75 -3.01 -25.30
N ASP A 62 3.62 -3.56 -26.13
CA ASP A 62 3.72 -5.02 -26.29
C ASP A 62 4.33 -5.66 -25.04
N GLU A 63 5.42 -5.11 -24.50
CA GLU A 63 6.04 -5.58 -23.25
C GLU A 63 5.13 -5.38 -22.05
N LEU A 64 4.34 -4.30 -22.04
CA LEU A 64 3.39 -3.96 -20.98
C LEU A 64 2.31 -5.04 -20.85
N ARG A 65 1.82 -5.58 -21.98
CA ARG A 65 0.84 -6.67 -22.02
C ARG A 65 1.38 -7.95 -21.37
N GLU A 66 2.65 -8.27 -21.61
CA GLU A 66 3.31 -9.45 -21.02
C GLU A 66 3.65 -9.27 -19.54
N ALA A 67 4.07 -8.06 -19.15
CA ALA A 67 4.49 -7.76 -17.79
C ALA A 67 3.32 -7.52 -16.81
N TYR A 68 2.09 -7.34 -17.31
CA TYR A 68 0.96 -6.98 -16.48
C TYR A 68 0.63 -8.05 -15.44
N ASN A 69 0.58 -7.63 -14.17
CA ASN A 69 0.09 -8.44 -13.06
C ASN A 69 -0.90 -7.62 -12.23
N PHE A 70 -2.12 -8.10 -12.09
CA PHE A 70 -3.21 -7.36 -11.42
C PHE A 70 -2.99 -7.12 -9.91
N ARG A 71 -2.05 -7.84 -9.27
CA ARG A 71 -1.70 -7.70 -7.84
C ARG A 71 -0.36 -7.03 -7.57
N LEU A 72 0.41 -6.73 -8.63
CA LEU A 72 1.78 -6.24 -8.50
C LEU A 72 2.10 -5.26 -9.61
N SER A 73 2.37 -4.00 -9.28
CA SER A 73 2.72 -2.99 -10.29
C SER A 73 4.22 -2.93 -10.61
N ASP A 74 5.08 -3.58 -9.83
CA ASP A 74 6.53 -3.50 -10.03
C ASP A 74 7.02 -3.95 -11.42
N PRO A 75 6.48 -5.03 -12.05
CA PRO A 75 6.90 -5.39 -13.39
C PRO A 75 6.62 -4.30 -14.42
N VAL A 76 5.41 -3.73 -14.41
CA VAL A 76 5.03 -2.67 -15.37
C VAL A 76 5.74 -1.35 -15.09
N LYS A 77 6.03 -1.02 -13.82
CA LYS A 77 6.82 0.17 -13.46
C LYS A 77 8.26 0.12 -14.00
N LYS A 78 8.85 -1.09 -14.14
CA LYS A 78 10.20 -1.24 -14.69
C LYS A 78 10.29 -0.85 -16.15
N LEU A 79 9.18 -0.92 -16.87
CA LEU A 79 9.06 -0.55 -18.28
C LEU A 79 8.83 0.96 -18.49
N PHE A 80 8.61 1.71 -17.42
CA PHE A 80 8.27 3.13 -17.51
C PHE A 80 9.45 3.98 -17.98
N HIS A 81 9.23 4.76 -19.04
CA HIS A 81 10.20 5.67 -19.62
C HIS A 81 10.21 7.01 -18.86
N GLU A 82 11.01 7.08 -17.80
CA GLU A 82 11.09 8.25 -16.91
C GLU A 82 11.52 9.52 -17.63
N ASP A 83 12.45 9.43 -18.58
CA ASP A 83 12.95 10.56 -19.34
C ASP A 83 11.84 11.19 -20.20
N GLU A 84 11.01 10.37 -20.83
CA GLU A 84 9.89 10.84 -21.64
C GLU A 84 8.80 11.47 -20.76
N TYR A 85 8.52 10.86 -19.60
CA TYR A 85 7.62 11.46 -18.62
C TYR A 85 8.13 12.81 -18.11
N ASN A 86 9.42 12.93 -17.79
CA ASN A 86 9.99 14.18 -17.29
C ASN A 86 9.97 15.31 -18.35
N LYS A 87 10.06 14.97 -19.64
CA LYS A 87 9.91 15.93 -20.76
C LYS A 87 8.48 16.42 -20.93
N ASP A 88 7.49 15.51 -20.75
CA ASP A 88 6.07 15.85 -20.99
C ASP A 88 5.14 15.12 -20.00
N LYS A 89 5.14 15.61 -18.75
CA LYS A 89 4.24 15.11 -17.68
C LYS A 89 2.77 15.32 -18.03
N THR A 90 2.47 16.45 -18.69
CA THR A 90 1.10 16.80 -19.10
C THR A 90 0.57 15.83 -20.15
N GLY A 91 1.41 15.41 -21.10
CA GLY A 91 1.07 14.39 -22.09
C GLY A 91 0.71 13.06 -21.46
N PHE A 92 1.51 12.60 -20.49
CA PHE A 92 1.21 11.37 -19.74
C PHE A 92 -0.17 11.44 -19.07
N PHE A 93 -0.47 12.51 -18.33
CA PHE A 93 -1.78 12.62 -17.67
C PHE A 93 -2.93 12.87 -18.65
N ARG A 94 -2.66 13.42 -19.84
CA ARG A 94 -3.67 13.58 -20.90
C ARG A 94 -4.10 12.23 -21.46
N ILE A 95 -3.17 11.36 -21.83
CA ILE A 95 -3.50 10.02 -22.30
C ILE A 95 -4.13 9.19 -21.17
N TRP A 96 -3.61 9.26 -19.94
CA TRP A 96 -4.20 8.60 -18.79
C TRP A 96 -5.67 9.00 -18.58
N LEU A 97 -6.01 10.30 -18.64
CA LEU A 97 -7.38 10.80 -18.49
C LEU A 97 -8.27 10.41 -19.68
N ARG A 98 -7.73 10.39 -20.91
CA ARG A 98 -8.45 9.90 -22.10
C ARG A 98 -8.86 8.46 -21.94
N LEU A 99 -7.93 7.60 -21.53
CA LEU A 99 -8.19 6.19 -21.26
C LEU A 99 -9.17 5.99 -20.09
N PHE A 100 -9.04 6.77 -19.02
CA PHE A 100 -9.99 6.72 -17.92
C PHE A 100 -11.44 7.00 -18.38
N ARG A 101 -11.62 8.02 -19.21
CA ARG A 101 -12.97 8.34 -19.75
C ARG A 101 -13.54 7.26 -20.65
N ARG A 102 -12.68 6.59 -21.38
CA ARG A 102 -13.08 5.51 -22.30
C ARG A 102 -13.27 4.17 -21.61
N PHE A 103 -12.44 3.86 -20.63
CA PHE A 103 -12.42 2.57 -19.93
C PHE A 103 -12.52 2.71 -18.39
N PRO A 104 -13.51 3.44 -17.85
CA PRO A 104 -13.55 3.76 -16.41
C PRO A 104 -13.59 2.50 -15.52
N ALA A 105 -14.32 1.46 -15.95
CA ALA A 105 -14.40 0.20 -15.20
C ALA A 105 -13.04 -0.50 -15.07
N LYS A 106 -12.19 -0.44 -16.11
CA LYS A 106 -10.84 -1.03 -16.07
C LYS A 106 -9.93 -0.27 -15.11
N PHE A 107 -10.04 1.05 -15.08
CA PHE A 107 -9.28 1.89 -14.15
C PHE A 107 -9.66 1.63 -12.69
N ILE A 108 -10.95 1.54 -12.39
CA ILE A 108 -11.44 1.19 -11.05
C ILE A 108 -11.00 -0.23 -10.68
N ASN A 109 -11.15 -1.18 -11.60
CA ASN A 109 -10.75 -2.56 -11.39
C ASN A 109 -9.25 -2.68 -11.07
N ALA A 110 -8.37 -2.01 -11.83
CA ALA A 110 -6.93 -2.02 -11.59
C ALA A 110 -6.57 -1.54 -10.18
N ALA A 111 -7.18 -0.45 -9.71
CA ALA A 111 -6.95 0.09 -8.38
C ALA A 111 -7.49 -0.86 -7.27
N LEU A 112 -8.67 -1.44 -7.48
CA LEU A 112 -9.26 -2.36 -6.52
C LEU A 112 -8.49 -3.68 -6.43
N THR A 113 -8.14 -4.29 -7.56
CA THR A 113 -7.45 -5.60 -7.58
C THR A 113 -6.04 -5.53 -7.02
N LEU A 114 -5.31 -4.43 -7.25
CA LEU A 114 -4.00 -4.20 -6.65
C LEU A 114 -4.08 -4.15 -5.11
N ASN A 115 -5.20 -3.69 -4.59
CA ASN A 115 -5.41 -3.44 -3.16
C ASN A 115 -6.31 -4.47 -2.45
N VAL A 116 -6.74 -5.54 -3.14
CA VAL A 116 -7.61 -6.57 -2.58
C VAL A 116 -7.17 -7.06 -1.18
N PRO A 117 -5.86 -7.32 -0.91
CA PRO A 117 -5.45 -7.79 0.39
C PRO A 117 -5.73 -6.83 1.55
N TYR A 118 -5.91 -5.53 1.30
CA TYR A 118 -6.19 -4.56 2.36
C TYR A 118 -7.67 -4.49 2.77
N TRP A 119 -8.58 -5.05 1.97
CA TRP A 119 -10.01 -4.98 2.26
C TRP A 119 -10.73 -6.34 2.22
N TYR A 120 -10.19 -7.32 1.50
CA TYR A 120 -10.77 -8.66 1.42
C TYR A 120 -9.92 -9.65 2.24
N PRO A 121 -10.46 -10.22 3.33
CA PRO A 121 -9.75 -11.21 4.13
C PRO A 121 -9.50 -12.50 3.34
N LEU A 122 -8.49 -13.26 3.75
CA LEU A 122 -8.06 -14.53 3.14
C LEU A 122 -7.51 -14.40 1.72
N THR A 123 -7.16 -13.19 1.29
CA THR A 123 -6.50 -12.98 0.00
C THR A 123 -5.04 -13.41 0.08
N GLU A 124 -4.59 -14.20 -0.86
CA GLU A 124 -3.18 -14.53 -1.03
C GLU A 124 -2.39 -13.29 -1.45
N ILE A 125 -1.23 -13.11 -0.84
CA ILE A 125 -0.28 -12.05 -1.20
C ILE A 125 0.68 -12.62 -2.24
N PRO A 126 0.89 -11.93 -3.38
CA PRO A 126 1.77 -12.44 -4.43
C PRO A 126 3.23 -12.54 -3.95
N ASP A 127 3.93 -13.55 -4.43
CA ASP A 127 5.38 -13.66 -4.26
C ASP A 127 6.09 -12.49 -5.01
N PRO A 128 7.16 -11.89 -4.50
CA PRO A 128 7.92 -12.23 -3.28
C PRO A 128 7.39 -11.61 -1.98
N TYR A 129 6.22 -10.98 -1.99
CA TYR A 129 5.68 -10.22 -0.85
C TYR A 129 4.81 -11.07 0.10
N SER A 130 4.65 -12.37 -0.19
CA SER A 130 3.90 -13.31 0.63
C SER A 130 4.48 -13.50 2.03
N LYS A 131 5.80 -13.34 2.17
CA LYS A 131 6.52 -13.47 3.44
C LYS A 131 6.62 -12.15 4.19
N ARG A 132 6.43 -12.19 5.51
CA ARG A 132 6.61 -11.04 6.40
C ARG A 132 8.06 -10.92 6.86
N GLN A 133 8.96 -10.50 5.97
CA GLN A 133 10.42 -10.45 6.19
C GLN A 133 10.84 -9.29 7.10
N TYR A 134 10.26 -9.17 8.29
CA TYR A 134 10.62 -8.12 9.25
C TYR A 134 11.59 -8.59 10.36
N ILE A 135 11.94 -9.88 10.38
CA ILE A 135 12.77 -10.50 11.42
C ILE A 135 14.22 -10.68 10.95
N GLU A 136 14.45 -10.79 9.66
CA GLU A 136 15.78 -11.05 9.09
C GLU A 136 16.35 -9.86 8.35
N ILE A 137 17.64 -9.62 8.57
CA ILE A 137 18.41 -8.72 7.73
C ILE A 137 18.72 -9.45 6.43
N ASN A 138 18.30 -8.89 5.31
CA ASN A 138 18.56 -9.47 4.01
C ASN A 138 20.01 -9.19 3.57
N ASN A 139 20.91 -10.11 3.85
CA ASN A 139 22.32 -10.02 3.44
C ASN A 139 22.53 -10.19 1.92
N LYS A 140 21.49 -10.55 1.16
CA LYS A 140 21.54 -10.72 -0.29
C LYS A 140 21.27 -9.42 -1.06
N SER A 141 20.95 -8.33 -0.38
CA SER A 141 20.81 -7.01 -1.01
C SER A 141 22.15 -6.58 -1.64
N SER A 142 22.12 -6.16 -2.90
CA SER A 142 23.32 -5.67 -3.61
C SER A 142 23.99 -4.48 -2.90
N ILE A 143 23.23 -3.66 -2.22
CA ILE A 143 23.72 -2.53 -1.43
C ILE A 143 24.41 -3.03 -0.16
N THR A 144 23.78 -3.97 0.56
CA THR A 144 24.31 -4.53 1.80
C THR A 144 25.59 -5.29 1.55
N ASN A 145 25.66 -6.13 0.51
CA ASN A 145 26.86 -6.89 0.17
C ASN A 145 28.04 -6.03 -0.31
N LYS A 146 27.74 -4.84 -0.85
CA LYS A 146 28.80 -3.93 -1.34
C LYS A 146 29.53 -3.19 -0.21
N TYR A 147 28.80 -2.86 0.87
CA TYR A 147 29.32 -1.98 1.92
C TYR A 147 29.43 -2.65 3.29
N TYR A 148 28.60 -3.66 3.58
CA TYR A 148 28.53 -4.29 4.89
C TYR A 148 28.23 -5.78 4.76
N SER A 149 28.92 -6.60 5.54
CA SER A 149 28.55 -7.98 5.81
C SER A 149 27.89 -8.05 7.19
N PHE A 150 26.65 -8.50 7.27
CA PHE A 150 25.97 -8.70 8.53
C PHE A 150 25.84 -10.20 8.82
N GLU A 151 26.20 -10.60 10.04
CA GLU A 151 25.92 -11.94 10.53
C GLU A 151 24.62 -11.95 11.33
N ASN A 152 23.72 -12.86 10.99
CA ASN A 152 22.49 -13.09 11.72
C ASN A 152 22.75 -13.94 12.96
N ALA A 153 23.31 -13.35 14.01
CA ALA A 153 23.54 -14.00 15.30
C ALA A 153 22.42 -13.63 16.29
N SER A 154 21.41 -14.49 16.40
CA SER A 154 20.35 -14.32 17.39
C SER A 154 20.81 -14.79 18.77
N LYS A 155 20.62 -13.94 19.80
CA LYS A 155 20.82 -14.31 21.20
C LYS A 155 19.66 -15.16 21.77
N LEU A 156 18.53 -15.20 21.07
CA LEU A 156 17.31 -15.93 21.43
C LEU A 156 16.83 -16.75 20.23
N PRO A 157 17.52 -17.87 19.91
CA PRO A 157 17.23 -18.64 18.70
C PRO A 157 15.81 -19.21 18.65
N GLU A 158 15.28 -19.71 19.78
CA GLU A 158 13.92 -20.25 19.87
C GLU A 158 12.86 -19.18 19.60
N LEU A 159 13.03 -17.98 20.16
CA LEU A 159 12.14 -16.85 19.88
C LEU A 159 12.22 -16.42 18.43
N LYS A 160 13.44 -16.39 17.85
CA LYS A 160 13.62 -16.10 16.43
C LYS A 160 12.90 -17.11 15.57
N GLU A 161 13.03 -18.40 15.85
CA GLU A 161 12.36 -19.47 15.10
C GLU A 161 10.85 -19.34 15.17
N PHE A 162 10.29 -19.10 16.36
CA PHE A 162 8.87 -18.86 16.56
C PHE A 162 8.37 -17.66 15.74
N LEU A 163 9.06 -16.51 15.81
CA LEU A 163 8.70 -15.31 15.07
C LEU A 163 8.87 -15.50 13.56
N THR A 164 9.87 -16.24 13.12
CA THR A 164 10.07 -16.60 11.70
C THR A 164 8.92 -17.46 11.20
N GLY A 165 8.48 -18.41 12.00
CA GLY A 165 7.30 -19.25 11.71
C GLY A 165 6.02 -18.43 11.51
N ILE A 166 5.81 -17.39 12.33
CA ILE A 166 4.71 -16.44 12.14
C ILE A 166 4.91 -15.64 10.83
N ALA A 167 6.13 -15.15 10.58
CA ALA A 167 6.46 -14.36 9.41
C ALA A 167 6.28 -15.13 8.09
N ASP A 168 6.65 -16.40 8.08
CA ASP A 168 6.55 -17.28 6.91
C ASP A 168 5.18 -17.97 6.78
N PHE A 169 4.20 -17.60 7.61
CA PHE A 169 2.88 -18.23 7.65
C PHE A 169 2.88 -19.74 7.95
N SER A 170 3.97 -20.29 8.47
CA SER A 170 4.02 -21.71 8.79
C SER A 170 2.97 -22.13 9.83
N TYR A 171 2.52 -21.21 10.67
CA TYR A 171 1.42 -21.42 11.62
C TYR A 171 0.04 -21.04 11.07
N PHE A 172 -0.07 -20.63 9.81
CA PHE A 172 -1.33 -20.14 9.24
C PHE A 172 -2.46 -21.15 9.35
N ASN A 173 -2.18 -22.41 9.08
CA ASN A 173 -3.17 -23.49 9.17
C ASN A 173 -3.33 -24.07 10.58
N THR A 174 -2.35 -23.91 11.46
CA THR A 174 -2.35 -24.50 12.80
C THR A 174 -2.82 -23.54 13.89
N SER A 175 -2.76 -22.23 13.63
CA SER A 175 -3.13 -21.18 14.58
C SER A 175 -4.11 -20.19 13.95
N PRO A 176 -5.40 -20.55 13.79
CA PRO A 176 -6.36 -19.74 13.02
C PRO A 176 -6.56 -18.33 13.59
N ILE A 177 -6.46 -18.14 14.90
CA ILE A 177 -6.59 -16.83 15.54
C ILE A 177 -5.41 -15.92 15.13
N ILE A 178 -4.17 -16.41 15.21
CA ILE A 178 -2.98 -15.67 14.81
C ILE A 178 -3.06 -15.35 13.33
N SER A 179 -3.43 -16.32 12.52
CA SER A 179 -3.59 -16.17 11.07
C SER A 179 -4.62 -15.10 10.73
N LEU A 180 -5.77 -15.12 11.39
CA LEU A 180 -6.82 -14.12 11.19
C LEU A 180 -6.31 -12.72 11.56
N LEU A 181 -5.74 -12.55 12.76
CA LEU A 181 -5.28 -11.24 13.25
C LEU A 181 -4.16 -10.64 12.38
N LEU A 182 -3.38 -11.46 11.70
CA LEU A 182 -2.28 -11.03 10.83
C LEU A 182 -2.71 -10.83 9.36
N GLN A 183 -3.98 -11.01 9.02
CA GLN A 183 -4.49 -10.69 7.67
C GLN A 183 -4.41 -9.18 7.40
N LEU A 184 -3.98 -8.80 6.20
CA LEU A 184 -3.84 -7.39 5.83
C LEU A 184 -5.17 -6.62 5.84
N ALA A 185 -6.29 -7.31 5.67
CA ALA A 185 -7.62 -6.69 5.71
C ALA A 185 -8.10 -6.34 7.13
N VAL A 186 -7.59 -7.02 8.16
CA VAL A 186 -8.12 -6.90 9.53
C VAL A 186 -7.99 -5.48 10.10
N PRO A 187 -6.90 -4.73 9.91
CA PRO A 187 -6.84 -3.34 10.36
C PRO A 187 -7.98 -2.49 9.83
N LEU A 188 -8.35 -2.61 8.54
CA LEU A 188 -9.49 -1.87 7.98
C LEU A 188 -10.78 -2.21 8.72
N TRP A 189 -11.08 -3.50 8.89
CA TRP A 189 -12.33 -3.93 9.52
C TRP A 189 -12.39 -3.55 11.00
N LEU A 190 -11.27 -3.59 11.73
CA LEU A 190 -11.20 -3.11 13.11
C LEU A 190 -11.40 -1.59 13.21
N ILE A 191 -10.81 -0.81 12.31
CA ILE A 191 -11.01 0.63 12.25
C ILE A 191 -12.49 0.95 11.97
N LEU A 192 -13.11 0.29 10.98
CA LEU A 192 -14.52 0.49 10.65
C LEU A 192 -15.44 0.08 11.80
N LEU A 193 -15.17 -1.04 12.46
CA LEU A 193 -15.93 -1.49 13.63
C LEU A 193 -15.81 -0.48 14.79
N THR A 194 -14.58 0.01 15.06
CA THR A 194 -14.34 1.03 16.09
C THR A 194 -15.07 2.32 15.79
N LEU A 195 -14.99 2.82 14.55
CA LEU A 195 -15.73 3.99 14.11
C LEU A 195 -17.24 3.81 14.29
N TYR A 196 -17.77 2.68 13.83
CA TYR A 196 -19.18 2.36 13.99
C TYR A 196 -19.62 2.39 15.46
N THR A 197 -18.87 1.72 16.34
CA THR A 197 -19.22 1.66 17.78
C THR A 197 -19.15 3.04 18.43
N MET A 198 -18.12 3.83 18.15
CA MET A 198 -17.96 5.18 18.70
C MET A 198 -19.04 6.15 18.18
N LEU A 199 -19.35 6.11 16.88
CA LEU A 199 -20.41 6.95 16.30
C LEU A 199 -21.77 6.57 16.86
N ARG A 200 -22.07 5.28 17.04
CA ARG A 200 -23.31 4.81 17.67
C ARG A 200 -23.46 5.29 19.10
N ARG A 201 -22.36 5.42 19.86
CA ARG A 201 -22.31 5.97 21.21
C ARG A 201 -22.37 7.51 21.25
N GLY A 202 -22.38 8.19 20.11
CA GLY A 202 -22.33 9.64 20.02
C GLY A 202 -20.97 10.27 20.32
N GLU A 203 -19.89 9.48 20.37
CA GLU A 203 -18.53 9.90 20.70
C GLU A 203 -17.78 10.49 19.50
N THR A 204 -18.41 11.36 18.73
CA THR A 204 -17.89 11.88 17.44
C THR A 204 -16.53 12.57 17.56
N ARG A 205 -16.29 13.33 18.65
CA ARG A 205 -15.01 14.01 18.87
C ARG A 205 -13.89 13.03 19.21
N ARG A 206 -14.21 12.00 20.00
CA ARG A 206 -13.25 10.94 20.38
C ARG A 206 -12.93 10.00 19.22
N ALA A 207 -13.79 9.94 18.20
CA ALA A 207 -13.57 9.16 16.99
C ALA A 207 -12.54 9.80 16.03
N LEU A 208 -12.14 11.07 16.24
CA LEU A 208 -11.21 11.77 15.33
C LEU A 208 -9.88 11.03 15.10
N PRO A 209 -9.18 10.50 16.14
CA PRO A 209 -7.97 9.71 15.92
C PRO A 209 -8.21 8.46 15.06
N VAL A 210 -9.38 7.82 15.19
CA VAL A 210 -9.71 6.61 14.40
C VAL A 210 -9.98 6.98 12.93
N TRP A 211 -10.57 8.15 12.66
CA TRP A 211 -10.66 8.70 11.31
C TRP A 211 -9.28 8.96 10.70
N LEU A 212 -8.32 9.47 11.50
CA LEU A 212 -6.94 9.64 11.03
C LEU A 212 -6.27 8.31 10.70
N MET A 213 -6.53 7.24 11.47
CA MET A 213 -6.07 5.88 11.14
C MET A 213 -6.64 5.39 9.81
N LEU A 214 -7.92 5.64 9.54
CA LEU A 214 -8.55 5.32 8.27
C LEU A 214 -7.92 6.10 7.11
N LEU A 215 -7.72 7.41 7.26
CA LEU A 215 -7.05 8.23 6.26
C LEU A 215 -5.62 7.75 5.99
N PHE A 216 -4.89 7.38 7.04
CA PHE A 216 -3.55 6.83 6.92
C PHE A 216 -3.57 5.50 6.15
N LEU A 217 -4.51 4.59 6.43
CA LEU A 217 -4.71 3.37 5.64
C LEU A 217 -4.98 3.68 4.17
N LEU A 218 -5.82 4.68 3.87
CA LEU A 218 -6.14 5.06 2.50
C LEU A 218 -4.91 5.54 1.71
N THR A 219 -3.87 6.07 2.38
CA THR A 219 -2.63 6.43 1.68
C THR A 219 -1.88 5.22 1.12
N TYR A 220 -2.03 4.04 1.72
CA TYR A 220 -1.41 2.81 1.22
C TYR A 220 -2.03 2.27 -0.05
N LEU A 221 -3.28 2.66 -0.35
CA LEU A 221 -3.94 2.28 -1.60
C LEU A 221 -3.24 2.87 -2.84
N ALA A 222 -2.41 3.90 -2.65
CA ALA A 222 -1.57 4.45 -3.71
C ALA A 222 -0.24 3.68 -3.90
N GLY A 223 0.01 2.66 -3.09
CA GLY A 223 1.25 1.86 -3.13
C GLY A 223 1.33 0.91 -4.32
N PRO A 224 2.54 0.43 -4.64
CA PRO A 224 2.81 -0.46 -5.79
C PRO A 224 2.31 -1.89 -5.58
N VAL A 225 2.05 -2.27 -4.36
CA VAL A 225 1.64 -3.61 -3.95
C VAL A 225 1.10 -3.58 -2.53
N SER A 226 0.15 -4.47 -2.24
CA SER A 226 -0.29 -4.69 -0.86
C SER A 226 0.78 -5.46 -0.08
N ASN A 227 1.37 -4.81 0.93
CA ASN A 227 2.46 -5.39 1.71
C ASN A 227 2.26 -5.15 3.20
N PHE A 228 2.62 -6.16 4.02
CA PHE A 228 2.53 -6.10 5.47
C PHE A 228 3.33 -4.92 6.07
N ARG A 229 4.54 -4.64 5.56
CA ARG A 229 5.40 -3.57 6.10
C ARG A 229 4.75 -2.18 6.02
N TYR A 230 3.91 -1.94 5.02
CA TYR A 230 3.23 -0.64 4.88
C TYR A 230 2.15 -0.47 5.94
N ILE A 231 1.38 -1.52 6.21
CA ILE A 231 0.26 -1.48 7.14
C ILE A 231 0.65 -1.85 8.58
N PHE A 232 1.90 -2.26 8.81
CA PHE A 232 2.41 -2.68 10.12
C PHE A 232 2.09 -1.71 11.27
N PRO A 233 2.20 -0.37 11.10
CA PRO A 233 1.83 0.56 12.16
C PRO A 233 0.39 0.40 12.66
N LEU A 234 -0.55 0.00 11.78
CA LEU A 234 -1.95 -0.23 12.17
C LEU A 234 -2.11 -1.53 12.98
N PHE A 235 -1.28 -2.54 12.76
CA PHE A 235 -1.24 -3.74 13.62
C PHE A 235 -0.80 -3.37 15.04
N CYS A 236 0.15 -2.45 15.20
CA CYS A 236 0.59 -1.98 16.51
C CYS A 236 -0.52 -1.24 17.29
N LEU A 237 -1.55 -0.76 16.58
CA LEU A 237 -2.69 -0.04 17.20
C LEU A 237 -3.84 -0.96 17.62
N TYR A 238 -3.77 -2.27 17.40
CA TYR A 238 -4.81 -3.22 17.80
C TYR A 238 -5.22 -3.10 19.28
N PRO A 239 -4.29 -3.02 20.26
CA PRO A 239 -4.71 -2.89 21.66
C PRO A 239 -5.55 -1.63 21.89
N VAL A 240 -5.23 -0.52 21.23
CA VAL A 240 -6.00 0.73 21.32
C VAL A 240 -7.39 0.58 20.72
N LEU A 241 -7.50 -0.03 19.54
CA LEU A 241 -8.78 -0.27 18.86
C LEU A 241 -9.67 -1.19 19.70
N PHE A 242 -9.13 -2.28 20.25
CA PHE A 242 -9.86 -3.18 21.14
C PHE A 242 -10.34 -2.47 22.42
N CYS A 243 -9.49 -1.65 23.04
CA CYS A 243 -9.91 -0.84 24.18
C CYS A 243 -11.08 0.09 23.85
N LEU A 244 -11.01 0.79 22.71
CA LEU A 244 -12.07 1.71 22.29
C LEU A 244 -13.40 0.99 22.00
N ILE A 245 -13.35 -0.22 21.44
CA ILE A 245 -14.54 -1.03 21.17
C ILE A 245 -15.18 -1.51 22.48
N THR A 246 -14.37 -1.94 23.46
CA THR A 246 -14.84 -2.59 24.70
C THR A 246 -15.17 -1.61 25.83
N GLN A 247 -14.81 -0.32 25.70
CA GLN A 247 -15.19 0.68 26.71
C GLN A 247 -16.72 0.75 26.86
N PRO A 248 -17.25 0.81 28.09
CA PRO A 248 -18.67 1.04 28.31
C PRO A 248 -19.10 2.40 27.79
N ASP A 249 -20.40 2.52 27.45
CA ASP A 249 -20.97 3.79 27.01
C ASP A 249 -20.86 4.85 28.12
N SER A 250 -20.23 5.97 27.80
CA SER A 250 -20.13 7.10 28.74
C SER A 250 -21.50 7.64 29.20
N ASN A 251 -22.55 7.35 28.45
CA ASN A 251 -23.95 7.70 28.79
C ASN A 251 -24.60 6.71 29.76
N GLU A 252 -24.07 5.50 29.93
CA GLU A 252 -24.58 4.53 30.94
C GLU A 252 -24.02 4.82 32.33
N GLU A 253 -22.78 5.35 32.42
CA GLU A 253 -22.21 5.73 33.72
C GLU A 253 -22.90 6.98 34.35
N ALA A 254 -23.54 7.81 33.53
CA ALA A 254 -24.26 8.98 33.97
C ALA A 254 -25.71 8.70 34.46
N LYS A 255 -26.21 7.46 34.36
CA LYS A 255 -27.50 7.09 34.92
C LYS A 255 -27.33 6.76 36.41
N PRO A 256 -28.03 7.47 37.30
CA PRO A 256 -28.02 7.13 38.73
C PRO A 256 -28.48 5.67 38.88
N ARG A 257 -27.66 4.87 39.55
CA ARG A 257 -28.11 3.55 40.01
C ARG A 257 -29.27 3.73 40.97
N ILE A 258 -30.45 3.39 40.53
CA ILE A 258 -31.68 3.36 41.34
C ILE A 258 -31.59 2.17 42.28
#